data_fa1e60dc13364d563814c0dac470b357
#
_entry.id   fa1e60dc13364d563814c0dac470b357
#
_cell.length_a   1.000
_cell.length_b   1.000
_cell.length_c   1.000
_cell.angle_alpha   90.00
_cell.angle_beta   90.00
_cell.angle_gamma   90.00
#
_symmetry.space_group_name_H-M   'P 1'
#
loop_
_entity.id
_entity.type
_entity.pdbx_description
1 polymer ?
#
loop_
_entity_poly.entity_id
_entity_poly.type
_entity_poly.pdbx_seq_one_letter_code
_entity_poly.pdbx_strand_id
1 'polypeptide(L)'
;MKRSLLLAATIAAVLPFSAAAHKAWLQPSQTVIAGTNPWITVDAAVSNDLFYFNHVPVRLDGLMITAPDGNMAQPKNLATGKFRSVFDLELTQQGTYRLAVVSGGLFATWEGTDGKPQRWRGTAATFERVVPKDAKNLKVSQSVGRNETFVTNGSPNLTA
;
A
#
# COMPACT_ATOMS: atom_id res chain seq x y z
N MET A 1 -35.90 30.51 22.71
CA MET A 1 -34.47 30.19 22.78
C MET A 1 -34.15 28.67 22.79
N LYS A 2 -34.91 27.76 23.44
CA LYS A 2 -34.58 26.31 23.48
C LYS A 2 -34.72 25.58 22.13
N ARG A 3 -35.60 25.99 21.20
CA ARG A 3 -35.80 25.38 19.89
C ARG A 3 -34.67 25.70 18.89
N SER A 4 -34.08 26.88 18.99
CA SER A 4 -32.94 27.30 18.15
C SER A 4 -31.63 26.58 18.48
N LEU A 5 -31.44 26.20 19.75
CA LEU A 5 -30.30 25.41 20.21
C LEU A 5 -30.38 23.94 19.71
N LEU A 6 -31.58 23.36 19.64
CA LEU A 6 -31.78 22.02 19.10
C LEU A 6 -31.49 21.95 17.60
N LEU A 7 -31.85 22.99 16.82
CA LEU A 7 -31.57 23.06 15.39
C LEU A 7 -30.08 23.20 15.10
N ALA A 8 -29.36 24.01 15.91
CA ALA A 8 -27.90 24.16 15.79
C ALA A 8 -27.14 22.87 16.12
N ALA A 9 -27.60 22.11 17.13
CA ALA A 9 -27.01 20.81 17.46
C ALA A 9 -27.22 19.74 16.37
N THR A 10 -28.34 19.78 15.66
CA THR A 10 -28.64 18.83 14.57
C THR A 10 -27.79 19.12 13.32
N ILE A 11 -27.50 20.39 13.02
CA ILE A 11 -26.64 20.78 11.90
C ILE A 11 -25.18 20.41 12.18
N ALA A 12 -24.70 20.52 13.40
CA ALA A 12 -23.34 20.12 13.78
C ALA A 12 -23.10 18.59 13.64
N ALA A 13 -24.14 17.77 13.79
CA ALA A 13 -24.06 16.31 13.66
C ALA A 13 -23.95 15.82 12.19
N VAL A 14 -24.19 16.68 11.21
CA VAL A 14 -24.20 16.34 9.77
C VAL A 14 -22.93 16.81 9.05
N LEU A 15 -22.02 17.49 9.74
CA LEU A 15 -20.75 17.89 9.13
C LEU A 15 -19.91 16.63 8.83
N PRO A 16 -19.54 16.38 7.56
CA PRO A 16 -18.67 15.28 7.23
C PRO A 16 -17.30 15.50 7.89
N PHE A 17 -16.95 14.67 8.83
CA PHE A 17 -15.57 14.60 9.28
C PHE A 17 -14.73 14.07 8.12
N SER A 18 -13.83 14.88 7.61
CA SER A 18 -12.84 14.43 6.63
C SER A 18 -11.99 13.35 7.28
N ALA A 19 -12.26 12.10 6.98
CA ALA A 19 -11.37 11.01 7.35
C ALA A 19 -10.08 11.17 6.54
N ALA A 20 -9.05 11.73 7.13
CA ALA A 20 -7.73 11.79 6.53
C ALA A 20 -7.15 10.37 6.50
N ALA A 21 -7.20 9.72 5.34
CA ALA A 21 -6.56 8.44 5.12
C ALA A 21 -5.15 8.67 4.55
N HIS A 22 -4.17 7.95 5.11
CA HIS A 22 -2.82 7.95 4.55
C HIS A 22 -2.83 7.37 3.14
N LYS A 23 -2.06 7.97 2.26
CA LYS A 23 -1.93 7.61 0.85
C LYS A 23 -0.60 6.91 0.65
N ALA A 24 -0.62 5.67 0.18
CA ALA A 24 0.59 4.97 -0.25
C ALA A 24 0.82 5.24 -1.74
N TRP A 25 2.07 5.46 -2.13
CA TRP A 25 2.42 5.80 -3.50
C TRP A 25 3.81 5.29 -3.89
N LEU A 26 3.99 5.10 -5.19
CA LEU A 26 5.25 4.83 -5.85
C LEU A 26 5.52 5.98 -6.82
N GLN A 27 6.68 6.59 -6.73
CA GLN A 27 7.09 7.71 -7.59
C GLN A 27 8.40 7.39 -8.30
N PRO A 28 8.35 6.99 -9.57
CA PRO A 28 9.56 6.85 -10.37
C PRO A 28 10.13 8.24 -10.71
N SER A 29 11.45 8.31 -10.85
CA SER A 29 12.16 9.53 -11.28
C SER A 29 11.69 10.03 -12.64
N GLN A 30 11.27 9.11 -13.52
CA GLN A 30 10.64 9.40 -14.83
C GLN A 30 9.63 8.29 -15.13
N THR A 31 8.52 8.63 -15.78
CA THR A 31 7.50 7.66 -16.22
C THR A 31 7.69 7.24 -17.67
N VAL A 32 8.36 8.07 -18.48
CA VAL A 32 8.77 7.77 -19.85
C VAL A 32 10.21 8.18 -20.02
N ILE A 33 11.03 7.27 -20.50
CA ILE A 33 12.45 7.48 -20.78
C ILE A 33 12.80 6.73 -22.05
N ALA A 34 13.80 7.19 -22.80
CA ALA A 34 14.30 6.51 -23.98
C ALA A 34 15.82 6.33 -23.86
N GLY A 35 16.29 5.17 -24.25
CA GLY A 35 17.73 4.89 -24.25
C GLY A 35 18.04 3.41 -24.27
N THR A 36 19.34 3.11 -24.31
CA THR A 36 19.85 1.74 -24.14
C THR A 36 20.02 1.46 -22.66
N ASN A 37 19.20 0.58 -22.11
CA ASN A 37 19.21 0.18 -20.70
C ASN A 37 19.20 1.39 -19.72
N PRO A 38 18.27 2.35 -19.88
CA PRO A 38 18.22 3.48 -18.97
C PRO A 38 17.83 3.03 -17.56
N TRP A 39 18.22 3.82 -16.57
CA TRP A 39 17.91 3.57 -15.16
C TRP A 39 16.90 4.57 -14.67
N ILE A 40 16.06 4.09 -13.77
CA ILE A 40 15.18 4.91 -12.95
C ILE A 40 15.40 4.61 -11.47
N THR A 41 15.16 5.60 -10.64
CA THR A 41 15.01 5.43 -9.19
C THR A 41 13.54 5.59 -8.82
N VAL A 42 13.03 4.77 -7.92
CA VAL A 42 11.64 4.81 -7.46
C VAL A 42 11.59 5.06 -5.97
N ASP A 43 10.91 6.11 -5.56
CA ASP A 43 10.54 6.37 -4.18
C ASP A 43 9.21 5.69 -3.84
N ALA A 44 9.12 5.12 -2.64
CA ALA A 44 7.92 4.44 -2.14
C ALA A 44 7.61 4.91 -0.71
N ALA A 45 6.49 5.60 -0.52
CA ALA A 45 6.12 6.13 0.77
C ALA A 45 4.62 6.06 1.04
N VAL A 46 4.28 6.17 2.33
CA VAL A 46 2.94 6.43 2.83
C VAL A 46 2.96 7.82 3.45
N SER A 47 2.01 8.66 3.08
CA SER A 47 1.97 10.06 3.54
C SER A 47 0.56 10.59 3.69
N ASN A 48 0.43 11.72 4.38
CA ASN A 48 -0.84 12.46 4.46
C ASN A 48 -1.17 13.12 3.12
N ASP A 49 -0.14 13.65 2.45
CA ASP A 49 -0.25 14.25 1.13
C ASP A 49 0.63 13.50 0.14
N LEU A 50 0.15 13.31 -1.10
CA LEU A 50 0.89 12.62 -2.15
C LEU A 50 2.25 13.29 -2.40
N PHE A 51 3.29 12.44 -2.50
CA PHE A 51 4.67 12.84 -2.81
C PHE A 51 5.38 13.64 -1.71
N TYR A 52 4.81 13.72 -0.51
CA TYR A 52 5.48 14.25 0.67
C TYR A 52 5.99 13.12 1.58
N PHE A 53 7.22 13.24 2.07
CA PHE A 53 7.85 12.25 2.94
C PHE A 53 7.62 12.61 4.41
N ASN A 54 6.38 12.51 4.88
CA ASN A 54 5.98 12.99 6.19
C ASN A 54 5.38 11.93 7.14
N HIS A 55 5.34 10.66 6.73
CA HIS A 55 4.77 9.61 7.57
C HIS A 55 5.67 8.38 7.71
N VAL A 56 5.56 7.36 6.83
CA VAL A 56 6.35 6.12 6.91
C VAL A 56 6.76 5.61 5.53
N PRO A 57 7.81 4.76 5.43
CA PRO A 57 8.15 4.10 4.18
C PRO A 57 7.09 3.06 3.80
N VAL A 58 6.91 2.81 2.50
CA VAL A 58 6.24 1.60 2.01
C VAL A 58 7.17 0.41 2.19
N ARG A 59 6.67 -0.68 2.72
CA ARG A 59 7.42 -1.95 2.81
C ARG A 59 7.52 -2.58 1.42
N LEU A 60 8.72 -2.98 1.02
CA LEU A 60 9.00 -3.53 -0.31
C LEU A 60 8.96 -5.07 -0.36
N ASP A 61 8.55 -5.76 0.73
CA ASP A 61 8.47 -7.23 0.78
C ASP A 61 7.55 -7.82 -0.32
N GLY A 62 6.54 -7.05 -0.75
CA GLY A 62 5.60 -7.43 -1.80
C GLY A 62 5.88 -6.73 -3.13
N LEU A 63 7.09 -6.20 -3.36
CA LEU A 63 7.45 -5.56 -4.62
C LEU A 63 7.52 -6.58 -5.75
N MET A 64 6.78 -6.31 -6.81
CA MET A 64 6.73 -7.08 -8.05
C MET A 64 6.93 -6.14 -9.23
N ILE A 65 7.92 -6.43 -10.06
CA ILE A 65 8.19 -5.65 -11.27
C ILE A 65 8.01 -6.58 -12.47
N THR A 66 7.02 -6.28 -13.31
CA THR A 66 6.76 -7.03 -14.54
C THR A 66 7.36 -6.26 -15.71
N ALA A 67 8.26 -6.89 -16.45
CA ALA A 67 8.86 -6.35 -17.67
C ALA A 67 7.88 -6.42 -18.87
N PRO A 68 8.18 -5.74 -19.99
CA PRO A 68 7.31 -5.73 -21.17
C PRO A 68 7.01 -7.09 -21.78
N ASP A 69 7.87 -8.08 -21.57
CA ASP A 69 7.69 -9.49 -22.01
C ASP A 69 6.90 -10.35 -21.01
N GLY A 70 6.39 -9.75 -19.91
CA GLY A 70 5.66 -10.44 -18.86
C GLY A 70 6.54 -11.11 -17.80
N ASN A 71 7.85 -11.15 -17.96
CA ASN A 71 8.76 -11.72 -16.99
C ASN A 71 9.00 -10.78 -15.80
N MET A 72 9.47 -11.35 -14.69
CA MET A 72 9.82 -10.57 -13.51
C MET A 72 11.19 -9.91 -13.67
N ALA A 73 11.23 -8.58 -13.54
CA ALA A 73 12.47 -7.82 -13.42
C ALA A 73 12.86 -7.68 -11.95
N GLN A 74 14.16 -7.54 -11.68
CA GLN A 74 14.71 -7.44 -10.33
C GLN A 74 15.10 -5.99 -10.01
N PRO A 75 14.61 -5.44 -8.89
CA PRO A 75 15.08 -4.15 -8.41
C PRO A 75 16.52 -4.26 -7.90
N LYS A 76 17.23 -3.15 -7.94
CA LYS A 76 18.60 -3.00 -7.39
C LYS A 76 18.60 -1.93 -6.31
N ASN A 77 19.64 -1.94 -5.47
CA ASN A 77 19.91 -0.90 -4.47
C ASN A 77 18.72 -0.60 -3.53
N LEU A 78 17.99 -1.65 -3.10
CA LEU A 78 16.86 -1.49 -2.17
C LEU A 78 17.35 -0.91 -0.85
N ALA A 79 16.74 0.18 -0.42
CA ALA A 79 17.00 0.81 0.86
C ALA A 79 15.71 1.32 1.50
N THR A 80 15.65 1.27 2.83
CA THR A 80 14.51 1.77 3.60
C THR A 80 15.00 2.76 4.64
N GLY A 81 14.55 3.99 4.52
CA GLY A 81 14.80 5.07 5.47
C GLY A 81 13.61 5.29 6.41
N LYS A 82 13.64 6.40 7.15
CA LYS A 82 12.60 6.75 8.12
C LYS A 82 11.24 7.04 7.46
N PHE A 83 11.23 7.68 6.30
CA PHE A 83 10.00 8.19 5.66
C PHE A 83 9.72 7.58 4.30
N ARG A 84 10.70 6.93 3.67
CA ARG A 84 10.57 6.33 2.36
C ARG A 84 11.45 5.10 2.21
N SER A 85 11.04 4.20 1.35
CA SER A 85 11.86 3.18 0.72
C SER A 85 12.24 3.63 -0.68
N VAL A 86 13.37 3.14 -1.17
CA VAL A 86 13.92 3.49 -2.49
C VAL A 86 14.45 2.23 -3.14
N PHE A 87 14.34 2.14 -4.45
CA PHE A 87 15.02 1.14 -5.26
C PHE A 87 15.33 1.68 -6.66
N ASP A 88 16.33 1.09 -7.29
CA ASP A 88 16.68 1.38 -8.68
C ASP A 88 16.22 0.25 -9.60
N LEU A 89 15.91 0.59 -10.84
CA LEU A 89 15.53 -0.35 -11.88
C LEU A 89 16.21 0.00 -13.19
N GLU A 90 16.89 -0.98 -13.77
CA GLU A 90 17.42 -0.94 -15.13
C GLU A 90 16.36 -1.42 -16.12
N LEU A 91 16.01 -0.61 -17.09
CA LEU A 91 14.99 -0.92 -18.10
C LEU A 91 15.66 -1.55 -19.32
N THR A 92 15.94 -2.84 -19.25
CA THR A 92 16.70 -3.60 -20.28
C THR A 92 15.90 -3.90 -21.53
N GLN A 93 14.58 -3.66 -21.54
CA GLN A 93 13.68 -3.90 -22.67
C GLN A 93 12.95 -2.62 -23.05
N GLN A 94 12.63 -2.49 -24.33
CA GLN A 94 11.70 -1.47 -24.82
C GLN A 94 10.27 -1.86 -24.46
N GLY A 95 9.45 -0.87 -24.05
CA GLY A 95 8.07 -1.06 -23.68
C GLY A 95 7.78 -0.62 -22.25
N THR A 96 6.62 -1.02 -21.75
CA THR A 96 6.09 -0.59 -20.44
C THR A 96 6.34 -1.63 -19.36
N TYR A 97 6.97 -1.22 -18.29
CA TYR A 97 7.15 -1.96 -17.05
C TYR A 97 6.01 -1.62 -16.08
N ARG A 98 5.50 -2.62 -15.39
CA ARG A 98 4.56 -2.46 -14.28
C ARG A 98 5.27 -2.71 -12.96
N LEU A 99 5.30 -1.70 -12.10
CA LEU A 99 5.89 -1.74 -10.77
C LEU A 99 4.74 -1.77 -9.75
N ALA A 100 4.61 -2.82 -8.97
CA ALA A 100 3.54 -2.99 -8.00
C ALA A 100 4.07 -3.40 -6.63
N VAL A 101 3.57 -2.79 -5.57
CA VAL A 101 3.71 -3.32 -4.22
C VAL A 101 2.38 -3.92 -3.80
N VAL A 102 2.37 -5.22 -3.64
CA VAL A 102 1.22 -5.98 -3.17
C VAL A 102 1.33 -6.16 -1.67
N SER A 103 0.34 -5.73 -0.95
CA SER A 103 0.24 -5.91 0.50
C SER A 103 -1.04 -6.65 0.83
N GLY A 104 -1.01 -7.46 1.87
CA GLY A 104 -2.20 -8.19 2.28
C GLY A 104 -1.98 -8.91 3.59
N GLY A 105 -3.04 -9.51 4.09
CA GLY A 105 -2.99 -10.32 5.28
C GLY A 105 -4.37 -10.69 5.78
N LEU A 106 -4.37 -11.55 6.79
CA LEU A 106 -5.56 -11.88 7.55
C LEU A 106 -5.70 -10.94 8.75
N PHE A 107 -6.92 -10.54 9.00
CA PHE A 107 -7.33 -9.88 10.22
C PHE A 107 -8.26 -10.80 10.99
N ALA A 108 -8.06 -10.93 12.28
CA ALA A 108 -8.98 -11.64 13.15
C ALA A 108 -9.35 -10.76 14.33
N THR A 109 -10.62 -10.87 14.74
CA THR A 109 -11.11 -10.33 16.00
C THR A 109 -11.89 -11.42 16.73
N TRP A 110 -11.70 -11.54 18.03
CA TRP A 110 -12.42 -12.52 18.85
C TRP A 110 -12.59 -11.98 20.27
N GLU A 111 -13.39 -12.66 21.07
CA GLU A 111 -13.54 -12.38 22.48
C GLU A 111 -12.49 -13.14 23.27
N GLY A 112 -11.66 -12.42 24.03
CA GLY A 112 -10.69 -13.01 24.94
C GLY A 112 -11.32 -13.69 26.15
N THR A 113 -10.51 -14.43 26.90
CA THR A 113 -10.95 -15.12 28.12
C THR A 113 -11.42 -14.16 29.20
N ASP A 114 -11.02 -12.92 29.16
CA ASP A 114 -11.44 -11.82 30.03
C ASP A 114 -12.68 -11.05 29.49
N GLY A 115 -13.32 -11.55 28.45
CA GLY A 115 -14.47 -10.93 27.79
C GLY A 115 -14.14 -9.71 26.94
N LYS A 116 -12.86 -9.34 26.79
CA LYS A 116 -12.46 -8.18 25.99
C LYS A 116 -12.18 -8.53 24.52
N PRO A 117 -12.44 -7.59 23.59
CA PRO A 117 -12.10 -7.80 22.19
C PRO A 117 -10.59 -7.94 21.99
N GLN A 118 -10.20 -9.04 21.39
CA GLN A 118 -8.83 -9.27 20.91
C GLN A 118 -8.76 -8.99 19.42
N ARG A 119 -7.58 -8.57 18.95
CA ARG A 119 -7.30 -8.28 17.53
C ARG A 119 -5.95 -8.85 17.14
N TRP A 120 -5.90 -9.40 15.95
CA TRP A 120 -4.67 -9.89 15.37
C TRP A 120 -4.61 -9.60 13.86
N ARG A 121 -3.40 -9.41 13.36
CA ARG A 121 -3.10 -9.28 11.94
C ARG A 121 -1.84 -10.07 11.61
N GLY A 122 -1.89 -10.84 10.53
CA GLY A 122 -0.74 -11.62 10.09
C GLY A 122 -1.01 -12.42 8.83
N THR A 123 -0.22 -13.47 8.62
CA THR A 123 -0.36 -14.41 7.49
C THR A 123 -1.14 -15.65 7.91
N ALA A 124 -1.65 -16.43 6.94
CA ALA A 124 -2.32 -17.71 7.20
C ALA A 124 -1.43 -18.64 8.05
N ALA A 125 -0.13 -18.67 7.77
CA ALA A 125 0.83 -19.51 8.51
C ALA A 125 0.97 -19.12 10.01
N THR A 126 0.74 -17.85 10.35
CA THR A 126 0.79 -17.38 11.74
C THR A 126 -0.58 -17.39 12.42
N PHE A 127 -1.66 -17.40 11.65
CA PHE A 127 -3.04 -17.40 12.15
C PHE A 127 -3.29 -18.59 13.09
N GLU A 128 -3.02 -19.81 12.63
CA GLU A 128 -3.27 -21.04 13.38
C GLU A 128 -2.46 -21.18 14.68
N ARG A 129 -1.36 -20.42 14.77
CA ARG A 129 -0.49 -20.43 15.96
C ARG A 129 -0.90 -19.42 17.01
N VAL A 130 -1.56 -18.32 16.59
CA VAL A 130 -1.84 -17.17 17.45
C VAL A 130 -3.30 -17.08 17.85
N VAL A 131 -4.21 -17.37 16.91
CA VAL A 131 -5.64 -17.29 17.17
C VAL A 131 -6.11 -18.62 17.79
N PRO A 132 -6.74 -18.60 18.99
CA PRO A 132 -7.21 -19.81 19.64
C PRO A 132 -8.23 -20.55 18.77
N LYS A 133 -8.15 -21.88 18.71
CA LYS A 133 -9.08 -22.71 17.92
C LYS A 133 -10.52 -22.65 18.43
N ASP A 134 -10.69 -22.36 19.70
CA ASP A 134 -11.97 -22.22 20.42
C ASP A 134 -12.36 -20.74 20.63
N ALA A 135 -11.75 -19.83 19.89
CA ALA A 135 -12.00 -18.39 20.01
C ALA A 135 -13.48 -18.06 19.84
N LYS A 136 -14.08 -17.45 20.87
CA LYS A 136 -15.49 -17.05 20.85
C LYS A 136 -15.66 -15.81 19.97
N ASN A 137 -16.79 -15.75 19.26
CA ASN A 137 -17.15 -14.62 18.38
C ASN A 137 -16.07 -14.31 17.35
N LEU A 138 -15.35 -15.32 16.88
CA LEU A 138 -14.28 -15.19 15.90
C LEU A 138 -14.80 -14.64 14.57
N LYS A 139 -14.23 -13.52 14.14
CA LYS A 139 -14.42 -12.94 12.80
C LYS A 139 -13.07 -12.87 12.12
N VAL A 140 -12.98 -13.42 10.91
CA VAL A 140 -11.78 -13.39 10.10
C VAL A 140 -12.07 -12.68 8.78
N SER A 141 -11.21 -11.78 8.38
CA SER A 141 -11.26 -11.11 7.08
C SER A 141 -9.89 -11.12 6.41
N GLN A 142 -9.89 -11.18 5.10
CA GLN A 142 -8.69 -11.02 4.30
C GLN A 142 -8.70 -9.63 3.64
N SER A 143 -7.58 -8.94 3.70
CA SER A 143 -7.38 -7.68 2.98
C SER A 143 -6.24 -7.86 1.99
N VAL A 144 -6.43 -7.39 0.76
CA VAL A 144 -5.39 -7.30 -0.26
C VAL A 144 -5.38 -5.88 -0.77
N GLY A 145 -4.22 -5.23 -0.69
CA GLY A 145 -3.97 -3.92 -1.25
C GLY A 145 -2.94 -4.02 -2.37
N ARG A 146 -3.08 -3.17 -3.37
CA ARG A 146 -2.12 -3.05 -4.47
C ARG A 146 -1.87 -1.59 -4.77
N ASN A 147 -0.61 -1.23 -4.83
CA ASN A 147 -0.13 0.09 -5.21
C ASN A 147 0.76 -0.07 -6.41
N GLU A 148 0.45 0.58 -7.53
CA GLU A 148 1.22 0.36 -8.75
C GLU A 148 1.46 1.65 -9.54
N THR A 149 2.55 1.63 -10.30
CA THR A 149 2.92 2.65 -11.26
C THR A 149 3.52 2.00 -12.51
N PHE A 150 3.55 2.73 -13.61
CA PHE A 150 4.04 2.26 -14.88
C PHE A 150 5.18 3.14 -15.36
N VAL A 151 6.19 2.52 -15.96
CA VAL A 151 7.34 3.21 -16.57
C VAL A 151 7.59 2.64 -17.95
N THR A 152 7.77 3.50 -18.92
CA THR A 152 7.98 3.12 -20.31
C THR A 152 9.40 3.48 -20.77
N ASN A 153 10.12 2.50 -21.32
CA ASN A 153 11.33 2.73 -22.10
C ASN A 153 10.96 2.77 -23.59
N GLY A 154 11.08 3.95 -24.20
CA GLY A 154 10.73 4.19 -25.61
C GLY A 154 9.21 4.31 -25.84
N SER A 155 8.65 3.44 -26.67
CA SER A 155 7.22 3.44 -26.98
C SER A 155 6.42 2.56 -26.00
N PRO A 156 5.22 2.96 -25.60
CA PRO A 156 4.41 2.18 -24.66
C PRO A 156 3.98 0.84 -25.24
N ASN A 157 4.05 -0.19 -24.39
CA ASN A 157 3.46 -1.49 -24.61
C ASN A 157 2.49 -1.75 -23.45
N LEU A 158 1.19 -1.83 -23.75
CA LEU A 158 0.12 -1.97 -22.76
C LEU A 158 -0.36 -3.41 -22.56
N THR A 159 0.39 -4.39 -23.03
CA THR A 159 0.06 -5.83 -22.95
C THR A 159 0.69 -6.52 -21.74
N ALA A 160 1.45 -5.79 -20.91
CA ALA A 160 2.09 -6.32 -19.70
C ALA A 160 1.13 -6.43 -18.50
#